data_443c7770e8473657e90b00a369d7d784
#
_entry.id   443c7770e8473657e90b00a369d7d784
#
_cell.length_a   1.000
_cell.length_b   1.000
_cell.length_c   1.000
_cell.angle_alpha   90.00
_cell.angle_beta   90.00
_cell.angle_gamma   90.00
#
_symmetry.space_group_name_H-M   'P 1'
#
loop_
_entity.id
_entity.type
_entity.pdbx_description
1 polymer ?
#
loop_
_entity_poly.entity_id
_entity_poly.type
_entity_poly.pdbx_seq_one_letter_code
_entity_poly.pdbx_strand_id
1 'polypeptide(L)'
;TAFPTVCSALQIYSLMKLKTLICAAAAFGACCSCTSGELSPVDYVDPFIGTGFHGHTYPGATVPFGAVQLSPDTRAGNWDACSGYHYDDTTLKGFSHTHLSGTGCIDLGDILFRPTTLKPDLTTENIYQPAAFSHKDEDASAGYYSVVLKEEGIKAELTVTAHAGMHRYTFPSGKEASIIIDLAHLLDNEYIYEAELEQTAANEITGMRRTRGWTDNQYVYFVAQFSKPFQAIDFIQNKKMVSAGVKLIGTDLQACLSFDNSNGEPVIAKVGLSIVSEKNARENLETEVIGFDFDAVRSAARSAWEQALSAITVEGSNTDDLKNFYTAMYHSMVVPNAVSDVNGEYRRHNMEIGQLPKGKVQYSTFSLWDTF
;
A
#
# COMPACT_ATOMS: atom_id res chain seq x y z
N THR A 1 69.05 -32.35 -24.00
CA THR A 1 68.66 -31.03 -23.54
C THR A 1 67.15 -31.00 -23.30
N ALA A 2 66.73 -31.23 -22.09
CA ALA A 2 65.36 -31.38 -21.65
C ALA A 2 64.85 -30.06 -21.04
N PHE A 3 63.69 -29.63 -21.49
CA PHE A 3 62.90 -28.56 -20.86
C PHE A 3 62.15 -29.16 -19.65
N PRO A 4 62.14 -28.54 -18.45
CA PRO A 4 61.28 -28.99 -17.36
C PRO A 4 59.88 -28.39 -17.47
N THR A 5 58.92 -29.19 -17.12
CA THR A 5 57.48 -29.10 -17.25
C THR A 5 56.89 -27.95 -16.43
N VAL A 6 56.04 -27.14 -17.07
CA VAL A 6 55.27 -26.00 -16.53
C VAL A 6 54.10 -26.46 -15.60
N CYS A 7 54.10 -27.72 -15.14
CA CYS A 7 52.93 -28.28 -14.43
C CYS A 7 52.96 -28.09 -12.89
N SER A 8 54.06 -27.66 -12.27
CA SER A 8 54.19 -27.55 -10.82
C SER A 8 53.80 -26.16 -10.25
N ALA A 9 53.87 -25.12 -11.07
CA ALA A 9 53.54 -23.74 -10.60
C ALA A 9 52.02 -23.44 -10.50
N LEU A 10 51.21 -24.08 -11.34
CA LEU A 10 49.76 -23.92 -11.35
C LEU A 10 49.05 -24.62 -10.16
N GLN A 11 49.63 -25.74 -9.68
CA GLN A 11 49.06 -26.44 -8.52
C GLN A 11 49.34 -25.71 -7.19
N ILE A 12 50.47 -25.02 -7.05
CA ILE A 12 50.78 -24.25 -5.85
C ILE A 12 49.94 -22.98 -5.77
N TYR A 13 49.64 -22.34 -6.90
CA TYR A 13 48.77 -21.14 -6.97
C TYR A 13 47.30 -21.46 -6.68
N SER A 14 46.81 -22.66 -7.06
CA SER A 14 45.44 -23.12 -6.75
C SER A 14 45.26 -23.43 -5.26
N LEU A 15 46.27 -24.03 -4.61
CA LEU A 15 46.25 -24.35 -3.18
C LEU A 15 46.34 -23.10 -2.29
N MET A 16 47.10 -22.08 -2.70
CA MET A 16 47.17 -20.82 -1.96
C MET A 16 45.87 -20.00 -2.06
N LYS A 17 45.17 -19.97 -3.21
CA LYS A 17 43.85 -19.31 -3.33
C LYS A 17 42.78 -20.02 -2.54
N LEU A 18 42.81 -21.35 -2.46
CA LEU A 18 41.85 -22.11 -1.68
C LEU A 18 42.00 -21.90 -0.17
N LYS A 19 43.21 -21.77 0.32
CA LYS A 19 43.50 -21.47 1.75
C LYS A 19 43.11 -20.03 2.13
N THR A 20 43.27 -19.06 1.24
CA THR A 20 42.87 -17.67 1.48
C THR A 20 41.33 -17.52 1.44
N LEU A 21 40.62 -18.31 0.60
CA LEU A 21 39.15 -18.31 0.59
C LEU A 21 38.54 -18.96 1.84
N ILE A 22 39.17 -20.01 2.38
CA ILE A 22 38.70 -20.67 3.61
C ILE A 22 38.96 -19.80 4.85
N CYS A 23 40.05 -19.03 4.91
CA CYS A 23 40.26 -18.06 5.99
C CYS A 23 39.33 -16.84 5.90
N ALA A 24 38.92 -16.41 4.71
CA ALA A 24 37.93 -15.32 4.56
C ALA A 24 36.52 -15.78 4.93
N ALA A 25 36.15 -17.04 4.64
CA ALA A 25 34.86 -17.60 5.05
C ALA A 25 34.73 -17.85 6.57
N ALA A 26 35.89 -18.17 7.24
CA ALA A 26 35.89 -18.33 8.69
C ALA A 26 35.88 -17.00 9.48
N ALA A 27 36.28 -15.88 8.87
CA ALA A 27 36.23 -14.56 9.49
C ALA A 27 34.83 -13.89 9.36
N PHE A 28 33.98 -14.34 8.43
CA PHE A 28 32.58 -13.84 8.30
C PHE A 28 31.57 -14.60 9.16
N GLY A 29 31.98 -15.72 9.77
CA GLY A 29 31.11 -16.56 10.61
C GLY A 29 31.08 -16.21 12.10
N ALA A 30 31.79 -15.18 12.55
CA ALA A 30 31.96 -14.90 13.98
C ALA A 30 31.41 -13.54 14.45
N CYS A 31 30.56 -12.89 13.67
CA CYS A 31 29.82 -11.68 14.08
C CYS A 31 28.31 -11.86 14.10
N CYS A 32 27.80 -13.05 14.44
CA CYS A 32 26.48 -13.16 15.05
C CYS A 32 26.63 -12.95 16.55
N SER A 33 27.00 -11.76 16.96
CA SER A 33 26.71 -11.28 18.30
C SER A 33 25.18 -11.20 18.37
N CYS A 34 24.54 -12.06 19.15
CA CYS A 34 23.24 -11.78 19.70
C CYS A 34 23.40 -10.55 20.62
N THR A 35 23.40 -9.36 20.03
CA THR A 35 23.09 -8.16 20.78
C THR A 35 21.62 -8.28 21.14
N SER A 36 21.29 -8.34 22.41
CA SER A 36 19.98 -8.00 22.96
C SER A 36 19.55 -6.72 22.25
N GLY A 37 18.53 -6.83 21.34
CA GLY A 37 18.26 -5.79 20.36
C GLY A 37 17.91 -4.48 21.02
N GLU A 38 18.80 -3.52 20.88
CA GLU A 38 18.48 -2.12 21.06
C GLU A 38 17.46 -1.75 19.98
N LEU A 39 16.31 -1.20 20.40
CA LEU A 39 15.25 -0.80 19.47
C LEU A 39 15.79 0.27 18.52
N SER A 40 15.51 0.11 17.24
CA SER A 40 15.87 1.12 16.23
C SER A 40 14.80 2.21 16.15
N PRO A 41 15.08 3.39 15.57
CA PRO A 41 14.12 4.48 15.44
C PRO A 41 12.74 4.06 14.92
N VAL A 42 12.69 3.16 13.93
CA VAL A 42 11.44 2.70 13.35
C VAL A 42 10.60 1.82 14.30
N ASP A 43 11.21 1.19 15.30
CA ASP A 43 10.51 0.37 16.29
C ASP A 43 9.72 1.18 17.31
N TYR A 44 10.02 2.48 17.42
CA TYR A 44 9.28 3.40 18.29
C TYR A 44 8.06 4.02 17.60
N VAL A 45 7.90 3.89 16.28
CA VAL A 45 6.77 4.45 15.57
C VAL A 45 5.50 3.70 15.92
N ASP A 46 4.49 4.42 16.40
CA ASP A 46 3.15 3.92 16.66
C ASP A 46 2.14 4.67 15.78
N PRO A 47 1.74 4.08 14.63
CA PRO A 47 0.82 4.72 13.69
C PRO A 47 -0.59 4.98 14.26
N PHE A 48 -0.96 4.38 15.40
CA PHE A 48 -2.24 4.65 16.05
C PHE A 48 -2.27 5.98 16.81
N ILE A 49 -1.12 6.58 17.13
CA ILE A 49 -1.08 7.91 17.73
C ILE A 49 -1.70 8.93 16.77
N GLY A 50 -2.72 9.65 17.23
CA GLY A 50 -3.45 10.65 16.44
C GLY A 50 -4.64 10.10 15.64
N THR A 51 -4.95 8.80 15.70
CA THR A 51 -6.10 8.22 15.00
C THR A 51 -7.43 8.34 15.74
N GLY A 52 -7.41 8.75 17.00
CA GLY A 52 -8.60 9.02 17.80
C GLY A 52 -8.81 10.51 18.05
N PHE A 53 -9.96 10.85 18.64
CA PHE A 53 -10.36 12.23 18.95
C PHE A 53 -10.31 13.10 17.66
N HIS A 54 -9.58 14.20 17.65
CA HIS A 54 -9.43 15.12 16.50
C HIS A 54 -8.04 15.07 15.87
N GLY A 55 -7.36 13.91 15.94
CA GLY A 55 -5.98 13.82 15.43
C GLY A 55 -5.87 13.70 13.91
N HIS A 56 -6.89 13.19 13.24
CA HIS A 56 -7.01 13.10 11.78
C HIS A 56 -5.84 12.37 11.10
N THR A 57 -5.29 11.33 11.75
CA THR A 57 -4.29 10.45 11.15
C THR A 57 -4.86 9.06 10.87
N TYR A 58 -4.16 8.24 10.12
CA TYR A 58 -4.56 6.87 9.79
C TYR A 58 -3.43 5.89 10.16
N PRO A 59 -3.76 4.62 10.51
CA PRO A 59 -2.77 3.62 10.91
C PRO A 59 -2.21 2.83 9.73
N GLY A 60 -2.69 3.07 8.52
CA GLY A 60 -2.37 2.29 7.32
C GLY A 60 -0.92 2.40 6.86
N ALA A 61 -0.57 1.58 5.88
CA ALA A 61 0.76 1.53 5.33
C ALA A 61 1.05 2.73 4.40
N THR A 62 2.20 3.36 4.60
CA THR A 62 2.79 4.37 3.71
C THR A 62 4.32 4.29 3.80
N VAL A 63 5.04 4.80 2.78
CA VAL A 63 6.48 5.05 2.84
C VAL A 63 6.74 6.56 2.93
N PRO A 64 7.92 7.02 3.34
CA PRO A 64 8.22 8.44 3.41
C PRO A 64 7.88 9.16 2.09
N PHE A 65 6.98 10.15 2.18
CA PHE A 65 6.52 10.96 1.06
C PHE A 65 5.92 10.18 -0.12
N GLY A 66 5.42 8.94 0.11
CA GLY A 66 4.86 8.10 -0.94
C GLY A 66 3.57 8.65 -1.54
N ALA A 67 3.27 8.29 -2.79
CA ALA A 67 2.01 8.60 -3.46
C ALA A 67 0.84 7.75 -2.96
N VAL A 68 1.14 6.59 -2.34
CA VAL A 68 0.14 5.64 -1.83
C VAL A 68 0.08 5.70 -0.31
N GLN A 69 -1.15 5.86 0.20
CA GLN A 69 -1.51 5.76 1.62
C GLN A 69 -2.60 4.69 1.72
N LEU A 70 -2.18 3.43 1.95
CA LEU A 70 -3.07 2.27 1.96
C LEU A 70 -3.58 2.00 3.36
N SER A 71 -4.83 2.36 3.64
CA SER A 71 -5.38 2.36 5.00
C SER A 71 -6.83 1.85 5.03
N PRO A 72 -7.30 1.32 6.18
CA PRO A 72 -8.71 1.03 6.37
C PRO A 72 -9.56 2.30 6.46
N ASP A 73 -10.77 2.25 5.88
CA ASP A 73 -11.81 3.25 6.03
C ASP A 73 -12.89 2.75 7.00
N THR A 74 -13.03 3.40 8.15
CA THR A 74 -13.98 2.98 9.19
C THR A 74 -15.27 3.78 9.15
N ARG A 75 -15.22 5.08 8.85
CA ARG A 75 -16.42 5.92 8.71
C ARG A 75 -16.29 6.91 7.57
N ALA A 76 -17.42 7.48 7.17
CA ALA A 76 -17.51 8.53 6.17
C ALA A 76 -18.44 9.64 6.66
N GLY A 77 -18.33 10.84 6.09
CA GLY A 77 -19.19 11.99 6.42
C GLY A 77 -19.00 12.52 7.84
N ASN A 78 -17.82 12.31 8.44
CA ASN A 78 -17.55 12.74 9.81
C ASN A 78 -16.19 13.44 9.89
N TRP A 79 -16.18 14.68 10.36
CA TRP A 79 -14.98 15.49 10.49
C TRP A 79 -13.90 14.85 11.37
N ASP A 80 -14.26 14.12 12.42
CA ASP A 80 -13.29 13.45 13.31
C ASP A 80 -12.52 12.32 12.60
N ALA A 81 -13.03 11.82 11.47
CA ALA A 81 -12.41 10.80 10.65
C ALA A 81 -12.01 11.33 9.26
N CYS A 82 -11.45 12.54 9.17
CA CYS A 82 -11.00 13.14 7.91
C CYS A 82 -10.06 12.25 7.11
N SER A 83 -9.26 11.42 7.80
CA SER A 83 -8.33 10.46 7.18
C SER A 83 -8.94 9.08 6.87
N GLY A 84 -10.28 8.94 6.92
CA GLY A 84 -11.00 7.70 6.65
C GLY A 84 -11.07 6.74 7.84
N TYR A 85 -10.14 6.79 8.78
CA TYR A 85 -10.08 5.95 9.96
C TYR A 85 -10.33 6.75 11.25
N HIS A 86 -11.03 6.12 12.21
CA HIS A 86 -11.12 6.62 13.59
C HIS A 86 -11.01 5.47 14.61
N TYR A 87 -10.16 5.66 15.63
CA TYR A 87 -9.83 4.60 16.59
C TYR A 87 -11.02 4.07 17.38
N ASP A 88 -12.06 4.88 17.65
CA ASP A 88 -13.24 4.42 18.40
C ASP A 88 -14.18 3.53 17.57
N ASP A 89 -13.91 3.35 16.26
CA ASP A 89 -14.75 2.53 15.39
C ASP A 89 -14.45 1.04 15.57
N THR A 90 -15.46 0.22 15.37
CA THR A 90 -15.41 -1.25 15.48
C THR A 90 -15.80 -1.97 14.20
N THR A 91 -16.05 -1.20 13.12
CA THR A 91 -16.34 -1.70 11.77
C THR A 91 -15.54 -0.94 10.74
N LEU A 92 -15.15 -1.60 9.65
CA LEU A 92 -14.49 -0.97 8.52
C LEU A 92 -15.19 -1.32 7.21
N LYS A 93 -15.17 -0.40 6.25
CA LYS A 93 -15.76 -0.56 4.91
C LYS A 93 -14.85 -1.35 3.98
N GLY A 94 -13.57 -1.11 4.05
CA GLY A 94 -12.53 -1.68 3.20
C GLY A 94 -11.22 -0.93 3.37
N PHE A 95 -10.35 -1.05 2.36
CA PHE A 95 -9.02 -0.46 2.33
C PHE A 95 -8.87 0.37 1.06
N SER A 96 -8.80 1.70 1.20
CA SER A 96 -8.55 2.60 0.07
C SER A 96 -7.07 3.01 -0.01
N HIS A 97 -6.65 3.56 -1.15
CA HIS A 97 -5.24 3.72 -1.48
C HIS A 97 -4.71 5.14 -1.29
N THR A 98 -5.61 6.09 -1.01
CA THR A 98 -5.24 7.51 -0.84
C THR A 98 -5.91 8.08 0.39
N HIS A 99 -5.13 8.74 1.26
CA HIS A 99 -5.63 9.36 2.49
C HIS A 99 -4.85 10.64 2.79
N LEU A 100 -5.54 11.62 3.38
CA LEU A 100 -4.92 12.76 4.04
C LEU A 100 -4.50 12.38 5.45
N SER A 101 -3.51 13.07 6.01
CA SER A 101 -3.04 12.87 7.38
C SER A 101 -2.82 14.21 8.07
N GLY A 102 -3.38 14.34 9.28
CA GLY A 102 -3.25 15.54 10.10
C GLY A 102 -4.02 16.76 9.60
N THR A 103 -4.95 16.57 8.67
CA THR A 103 -5.71 17.63 8.00
C THR A 103 -7.18 17.56 8.39
N GLY A 104 -7.77 18.67 8.80
CA GLY A 104 -9.20 18.78 9.11
C GLY A 104 -10.09 18.93 7.86
N CYS A 105 -9.73 18.29 6.76
CA CYS A 105 -10.46 18.26 5.50
C CYS A 105 -10.70 16.81 5.11
N ILE A 106 -11.94 16.44 4.83
CA ILE A 106 -12.29 15.10 4.36
C ILE A 106 -12.13 15.09 2.85
N ASP A 107 -11.23 14.26 2.35
CA ASP A 107 -10.99 14.08 0.91
C ASP A 107 -10.24 12.76 0.67
N LEU A 108 -10.11 12.35 -0.61
CA LEU A 108 -9.44 11.14 -1.05
C LEU A 108 -10.28 9.87 -0.79
N GLY A 109 -9.68 8.76 -0.32
CA GLY A 109 -10.37 7.47 -0.19
C GLY A 109 -10.57 6.76 -1.52
N ASP A 110 -9.62 6.97 -2.46
CA ASP A 110 -9.73 6.41 -3.81
C ASP A 110 -9.44 4.92 -3.86
N ILE A 111 -10.18 4.22 -4.72
CA ILE A 111 -10.00 2.82 -5.10
C ILE A 111 -10.06 1.89 -3.88
N LEU A 112 -11.26 1.71 -3.34
CA LEU A 112 -11.47 0.87 -2.16
C LEU A 112 -11.50 -0.62 -2.53
N PHE A 113 -10.76 -1.42 -1.77
CA PHE A 113 -10.75 -2.87 -1.83
C PHE A 113 -11.41 -3.46 -0.58
N ARG A 114 -12.42 -4.31 -0.76
CA ARG A 114 -13.14 -5.00 0.31
C ARG A 114 -13.04 -6.52 0.13
N PRO A 115 -12.15 -7.23 0.86
CA PRO A 115 -12.15 -8.69 0.86
C PRO A 115 -13.40 -9.21 1.57
N THR A 116 -14.05 -10.22 1.02
CA THR A 116 -15.30 -10.78 1.57
C THR A 116 -15.48 -12.25 1.27
N THR A 117 -16.19 -12.97 2.14
CA THR A 117 -16.70 -14.32 1.91
C THR A 117 -18.17 -14.31 1.47
N LEU A 118 -18.76 -13.14 1.29
CA LEU A 118 -20.17 -12.95 0.96
C LEU A 118 -20.33 -12.41 -0.47
N LYS A 119 -21.45 -12.72 -1.08
CA LYS A 119 -21.81 -12.11 -2.37
C LYS A 119 -22.38 -10.71 -2.18
N PRO A 120 -22.17 -9.80 -3.14
CA PRO A 120 -22.79 -8.48 -3.13
C PRO A 120 -24.31 -8.57 -3.05
N ASP A 121 -24.93 -7.75 -2.19
CA ASP A 121 -26.39 -7.63 -2.10
C ASP A 121 -26.85 -6.36 -2.83
N LEU A 122 -27.32 -6.54 -4.05
CA LEU A 122 -27.77 -5.44 -4.91
C LEU A 122 -29.11 -4.83 -4.50
N THR A 123 -29.78 -5.39 -3.48
CA THR A 123 -31.10 -4.92 -2.99
C THR A 123 -30.94 -3.86 -1.89
N THR A 124 -29.76 -3.72 -1.29
CA THR A 124 -29.46 -2.77 -0.23
C THR A 124 -28.85 -1.48 -0.77
N GLU A 125 -28.79 -0.46 0.07
CA GLU A 125 -28.17 0.83 -0.30
C GLU A 125 -26.68 0.66 -0.60
N ASN A 126 -25.98 -0.08 0.24
CA ASN A 126 -24.58 -0.48 0.00
C ASN A 126 -24.55 -1.95 -0.41
N ILE A 127 -23.85 -2.27 -1.49
CA ILE A 127 -23.76 -3.65 -2.02
C ILE A 127 -23.03 -4.64 -1.09
N TYR A 128 -22.41 -4.14 -0.03
CA TYR A 128 -21.78 -4.91 1.04
C TYR A 128 -21.92 -4.19 2.38
N GLN A 129 -21.84 -4.93 3.48
CA GLN A 129 -21.86 -4.37 4.82
C GLN A 129 -20.43 -4.14 5.33
N PRO A 130 -20.20 -3.11 6.16
CA PRO A 130 -18.92 -2.95 6.86
C PRO A 130 -18.60 -4.19 7.69
N ALA A 131 -17.32 -4.59 7.72
CA ALA A 131 -16.88 -5.72 8.51
C ALA A 131 -16.55 -5.30 9.94
N ALA A 132 -16.99 -6.06 10.93
CA ALA A 132 -16.57 -5.85 12.30
C ALA A 132 -15.12 -6.30 12.51
N PHE A 133 -14.39 -5.54 13.33
CA PHE A 133 -13.03 -5.84 13.75
C PHE A 133 -12.81 -5.52 15.26
N SER A 134 -11.61 -5.74 15.74
CA SER A 134 -11.20 -5.40 17.11
C SER A 134 -9.75 -4.94 17.10
N HIS A 135 -9.46 -3.90 17.87
CA HIS A 135 -8.08 -3.43 18.08
C HIS A 135 -7.14 -4.50 18.69
N LYS A 136 -7.69 -5.58 19.27
CA LYS A 136 -6.88 -6.72 19.74
C LYS A 136 -6.37 -7.60 18.61
N ASP A 137 -7.02 -7.52 17.44
CA ASP A 137 -6.72 -8.28 16.23
C ASP A 137 -6.26 -7.35 15.10
N GLU A 138 -5.83 -6.13 15.46
CA GLU A 138 -5.31 -5.09 14.60
C GLU A 138 -3.86 -4.78 14.99
N ASP A 139 -3.00 -4.59 14.00
CA ASP A 139 -1.59 -4.26 14.19
C ASP A 139 -1.11 -3.28 13.13
N ALA A 140 -0.30 -2.30 13.52
CA ALA A 140 0.28 -1.31 12.62
C ALA A 140 1.73 -1.01 12.99
N SER A 141 2.55 -0.82 11.99
CA SER A 141 3.92 -0.33 12.11
C SER A 141 4.30 0.46 10.87
N ALA A 142 5.39 1.20 10.90
CA ALA A 142 5.83 2.00 9.76
C ALA A 142 5.92 1.15 8.47
N GLY A 143 5.06 1.43 7.50
CA GLY A 143 4.97 0.71 6.22
C GLY A 143 4.14 -0.58 6.22
N TYR A 144 3.42 -0.87 7.30
CA TYR A 144 2.61 -2.09 7.42
C TYR A 144 1.36 -1.87 8.28
N TYR A 145 0.27 -2.55 7.89
CA TYR A 145 -0.96 -2.64 8.66
C TYR A 145 -1.56 -4.03 8.53
N SER A 146 -2.23 -4.53 9.56
CA SER A 146 -3.05 -5.75 9.47
C SER A 146 -4.25 -5.73 10.40
N VAL A 147 -5.29 -6.48 10.02
CA VAL A 147 -6.52 -6.64 10.81
C VAL A 147 -7.21 -7.96 10.49
N VAL A 148 -7.97 -8.50 11.44
CA VAL A 148 -8.87 -9.65 11.22
C VAL A 148 -10.32 -9.17 11.18
N LEU A 149 -11.00 -9.44 10.05
CA LEU A 149 -12.43 -9.21 9.86
C LEU A 149 -13.20 -10.36 10.55
N LYS A 150 -13.87 -10.06 11.67
CA LYS A 150 -14.34 -11.08 12.63
C LYS A 150 -15.33 -12.09 12.07
N GLU A 151 -16.44 -11.61 11.50
CA GLU A 151 -17.53 -12.49 11.05
C GLU A 151 -17.09 -13.36 9.86
N GLU A 152 -16.26 -12.83 9.03
CA GLU A 152 -15.77 -13.49 7.83
C GLU A 152 -14.47 -14.29 8.09
N GLY A 153 -13.76 -14.00 9.17
CA GLY A 153 -12.51 -14.65 9.56
C GLY A 153 -11.35 -14.35 8.61
N ILE A 154 -11.43 -13.27 7.84
CA ILE A 154 -10.41 -12.88 6.87
C ILE A 154 -9.31 -12.09 7.58
N LYS A 155 -8.05 -12.52 7.41
CA LYS A 155 -6.90 -11.67 7.77
C LYS A 155 -6.51 -10.82 6.56
N ALA A 156 -6.53 -9.51 6.74
CA ALA A 156 -6.04 -8.53 5.76
C ALA A 156 -4.70 -7.98 6.23
N GLU A 157 -3.72 -7.92 5.34
CA GLU A 157 -2.39 -7.35 5.56
C GLU A 157 -2.06 -6.40 4.41
N LEU A 158 -1.50 -5.23 4.74
CA LEU A 158 -1.23 -4.15 3.80
C LEU A 158 0.23 -3.71 3.90
N THR A 159 0.86 -3.45 2.79
CA THR A 159 2.16 -2.78 2.69
C THR A 159 2.24 -1.99 1.38
N VAL A 160 3.27 -1.16 1.22
CA VAL A 160 3.34 -0.23 0.09
C VAL A 160 4.76 -0.04 -0.42
N THR A 161 4.86 0.44 -1.66
CA THR A 161 6.00 1.18 -2.20
C THR A 161 5.62 2.65 -2.38
N ALA A 162 6.43 3.44 -3.09
CA ALA A 162 6.10 4.85 -3.33
C ALA A 162 4.82 5.04 -4.16
N HIS A 163 4.59 4.19 -5.17
CA HIS A 163 3.48 4.32 -6.11
C HIS A 163 2.58 3.07 -6.18
N ALA A 164 2.83 2.06 -5.34
CA ALA A 164 2.00 0.86 -5.35
C ALA A 164 1.63 0.39 -3.95
N GLY A 165 0.38 -0.07 -3.79
CA GLY A 165 -0.09 -0.80 -2.63
C GLY A 165 -0.03 -2.31 -2.84
N MET A 166 0.27 -3.06 -1.78
CA MET A 166 0.12 -4.51 -1.76
C MET A 166 -0.81 -4.95 -0.64
N HIS A 167 -1.70 -5.85 -0.99
CA HIS A 167 -2.62 -6.49 -0.06
C HIS A 167 -2.34 -7.99 -0.02
N ARG A 168 -2.39 -8.59 1.15
CA ARG A 168 -2.42 -10.05 1.34
C ARG A 168 -3.67 -10.42 2.13
N TYR A 169 -4.60 -11.13 1.48
CA TYR A 169 -5.83 -11.58 2.09
C TYR A 169 -5.81 -13.08 2.32
N THR A 170 -5.89 -13.49 3.58
CA THR A 170 -5.99 -14.89 3.96
C THR A 170 -7.44 -15.20 4.31
N PHE A 171 -8.10 -15.97 3.46
CA PHE A 171 -9.49 -16.39 3.64
C PHE A 171 -9.55 -17.71 4.42
N PRO A 172 -10.59 -17.94 5.22
CA PRO A 172 -10.81 -19.27 5.84
C PRO A 172 -10.96 -20.34 4.77
N SER A 173 -10.27 -21.46 4.95
CA SER A 173 -10.32 -22.57 4.00
C SER A 173 -11.75 -23.07 3.74
N GLY A 174 -12.10 -23.30 2.49
CA GLY A 174 -13.42 -23.79 2.06
C GLY A 174 -14.53 -22.72 2.09
N LYS A 175 -14.21 -21.46 2.38
CA LYS A 175 -15.14 -20.34 2.20
C LYS A 175 -14.92 -19.68 0.84
N GLU A 176 -15.95 -18.97 0.35
CA GLU A 176 -15.81 -18.08 -0.79
C GLU A 176 -14.67 -17.09 -0.53
N ALA A 177 -13.86 -16.79 -1.54
CA ALA A 177 -12.82 -15.81 -1.48
C ALA A 177 -13.06 -14.77 -2.58
N SER A 178 -13.53 -13.60 -2.19
CA SER A 178 -13.85 -12.53 -3.12
C SER A 178 -13.25 -11.22 -2.67
N ILE A 179 -12.93 -10.35 -3.64
CA ILE A 179 -12.50 -8.97 -3.40
C ILE A 179 -13.42 -8.07 -4.21
N ILE A 180 -14.07 -7.14 -3.53
CA ILE A 180 -14.84 -6.08 -4.19
C ILE A 180 -13.92 -4.89 -4.40
N ILE A 181 -13.79 -4.43 -5.65
CA ILE A 181 -13.22 -3.13 -5.98
C ILE A 181 -14.40 -2.16 -6.09
N ASP A 182 -14.40 -1.12 -5.27
CA ASP A 182 -15.47 -0.13 -5.22
C ASP A 182 -14.95 1.26 -5.61
N LEU A 183 -15.36 1.72 -6.79
CA LEU A 183 -15.02 3.04 -7.30
C LEU A 183 -16.08 4.09 -6.93
N ALA A 184 -17.20 3.67 -6.33
CA ALA A 184 -18.24 4.58 -5.83
C ALA A 184 -18.02 4.97 -4.36
N HIS A 185 -17.03 4.37 -3.67
CA HIS A 185 -16.70 4.70 -2.29
C HIS A 185 -16.26 6.16 -2.15
N LEU A 186 -16.79 6.85 -1.14
CA LEU A 186 -16.47 8.23 -0.77
C LEU A 186 -16.28 8.33 0.74
N LEU A 187 -15.38 9.21 1.18
CA LEU A 187 -15.22 9.52 2.60
C LEU A 187 -16.25 10.57 3.07
N ASP A 188 -16.66 11.48 2.20
CA ASP A 188 -17.71 12.48 2.48
C ASP A 188 -18.45 12.85 1.19
N ASN A 189 -18.68 14.14 1.00
CA ASN A 189 -19.45 14.72 -0.10
C ASN A 189 -18.59 15.03 -1.34
N GLU A 190 -17.55 14.27 -1.58
CA GLU A 190 -16.81 14.35 -2.84
C GLU A 190 -17.78 13.99 -3.99
N TYR A 191 -17.50 14.52 -5.14
CA TYR A 191 -18.29 14.25 -6.33
C TYR A 191 -17.47 13.44 -7.33
N ILE A 192 -18.02 12.30 -7.76
CA ILE A 192 -17.41 11.49 -8.81
C ILE A 192 -17.91 12.01 -10.16
N TYR A 193 -17.01 12.58 -10.96
CA TYR A 193 -17.32 12.99 -12.33
C TYR A 193 -17.39 11.79 -13.26
N GLU A 194 -16.45 10.87 -13.10
CA GLU A 194 -16.29 9.71 -13.96
C GLU A 194 -15.45 8.63 -13.26
N ALA A 195 -15.80 7.39 -13.51
CA ALA A 195 -14.98 6.23 -13.19
C ALA A 195 -14.97 5.29 -14.40
N GLU A 196 -13.88 4.56 -14.55
CA GLU A 196 -13.69 3.53 -15.56
C GLU A 196 -13.23 2.24 -14.90
N LEU A 197 -13.68 1.10 -15.40
CA LEU A 197 -13.34 -0.21 -14.88
C LEU A 197 -13.29 -1.24 -16.01
N GLU A 198 -12.20 -1.98 -16.12
CA GLU A 198 -11.99 -2.95 -17.21
C GLU A 198 -11.18 -4.15 -16.73
N GLN A 199 -11.55 -5.35 -17.19
CA GLN A 199 -10.69 -6.52 -17.09
C GLN A 199 -9.75 -6.57 -18.28
N THR A 200 -8.44 -6.47 -18.05
CA THR A 200 -7.40 -6.46 -19.10
C THR A 200 -6.63 -7.77 -19.21
N ALA A 201 -6.66 -8.63 -18.16
CA ALA A 201 -6.11 -9.98 -18.20
C ALA A 201 -6.88 -10.93 -17.26
N ALA A 202 -6.52 -12.21 -17.29
CA ALA A 202 -7.16 -13.23 -16.43
C ALA A 202 -7.02 -12.97 -14.93
N ASN A 203 -6.07 -12.13 -14.52
CA ASN A 203 -5.77 -11.75 -13.15
C ASN A 203 -5.50 -10.24 -13.01
N GLU A 204 -6.05 -9.41 -13.89
CA GLU A 204 -5.80 -7.97 -13.89
C GLU A 204 -7.06 -7.18 -14.17
N ILE A 205 -7.27 -6.16 -13.35
CA ILE A 205 -8.29 -5.11 -13.49
C ILE A 205 -7.58 -3.77 -13.60
N THR A 206 -8.02 -2.94 -14.52
CA THR A 206 -7.57 -1.55 -14.65
C THR A 206 -8.75 -0.59 -14.54
N GLY A 207 -8.45 0.65 -14.25
CA GLY A 207 -9.48 1.66 -14.23
C GLY A 207 -8.96 3.03 -13.82
N MET A 208 -9.90 3.93 -13.67
CA MET A 208 -9.62 5.26 -13.18
C MET A 208 -10.82 5.82 -12.41
N ARG A 209 -10.57 6.83 -11.63
CA ARG A 209 -11.56 7.64 -10.96
C ARG A 209 -11.20 9.11 -11.09
N ARG A 210 -12.15 9.94 -11.47
CA ARG A 210 -12.05 11.39 -11.48
C ARG A 210 -13.03 11.96 -10.49
N THR A 211 -12.52 12.67 -9.49
CA THR A 211 -13.33 13.24 -8.41
C THR A 211 -13.15 14.75 -8.29
N ARG A 212 -14.04 15.34 -7.52
CA ARG A 212 -13.94 16.67 -6.94
C ARG A 212 -14.10 16.55 -5.45
N GLY A 213 -13.14 17.09 -4.72
CA GLY A 213 -13.16 17.25 -3.28
C GLY A 213 -12.57 18.61 -2.95
N TRP A 214 -11.49 18.65 -2.20
CA TRP A 214 -10.68 19.84 -1.95
C TRP A 214 -10.06 20.42 -3.24
N THR A 215 -9.69 19.56 -4.16
CA THR A 215 -9.31 19.96 -5.53
C THR A 215 -10.49 19.77 -6.50
N ASP A 216 -10.59 20.65 -7.49
CA ASP A 216 -11.69 20.60 -8.49
C ASP A 216 -11.58 19.41 -9.45
N ASN A 217 -10.39 18.87 -9.66
CA ASN A 217 -10.15 17.76 -10.56
C ASN A 217 -9.02 16.87 -10.06
N GLN A 218 -9.38 15.77 -9.43
CA GLN A 218 -8.44 14.73 -9.03
C GLN A 218 -8.61 13.53 -9.95
N TYR A 219 -7.51 13.04 -10.50
CA TYR A 219 -7.47 11.83 -11.30
C TYR A 219 -6.64 10.78 -10.57
N VAL A 220 -7.19 9.58 -10.42
CA VAL A 220 -6.45 8.41 -9.95
C VAL A 220 -6.67 7.27 -10.92
N TYR A 221 -5.63 6.92 -11.67
CA TYR A 221 -5.58 5.75 -12.53
C TYR A 221 -4.97 4.61 -11.74
N PHE A 222 -5.43 3.38 -11.96
CA PHE A 222 -4.87 2.22 -11.30
C PHE A 222 -4.75 1.00 -12.21
N VAL A 223 -3.78 0.14 -11.87
CA VAL A 223 -3.61 -1.20 -12.41
C VAL A 223 -3.50 -2.15 -11.23
N ALA A 224 -4.46 -3.07 -11.10
CA ALA A 224 -4.51 -4.07 -10.04
C ALA A 224 -4.23 -5.47 -10.61
N GLN A 225 -3.14 -6.09 -10.17
CA GLN A 225 -2.76 -7.46 -10.53
C GLN A 225 -2.90 -8.38 -9.32
N PHE A 226 -3.38 -9.60 -9.56
CA PHE A 226 -3.64 -10.58 -8.51
C PHE A 226 -2.76 -11.82 -8.69
N SER A 227 -2.37 -12.45 -7.59
CA SER A 227 -1.52 -13.66 -7.58
C SER A 227 -2.21 -14.91 -8.14
N LYS A 228 -3.54 -14.86 -8.28
CA LYS A 228 -4.38 -15.93 -8.82
C LYS A 228 -5.28 -15.39 -9.94
N PRO A 229 -5.61 -16.19 -10.96
CA PRO A 229 -6.62 -15.80 -11.93
C PRO A 229 -8.01 -15.73 -11.29
N PHE A 230 -8.88 -14.92 -11.84
CA PHE A 230 -10.28 -14.85 -11.44
C PHE A 230 -11.01 -16.15 -11.82
N GLN A 231 -11.78 -16.71 -10.88
CA GLN A 231 -12.76 -17.77 -11.21
C GLN A 231 -14.03 -17.16 -11.82
N ALA A 232 -14.43 -16.00 -11.30
CA ALA A 232 -15.56 -15.22 -11.81
C ALA A 232 -15.34 -13.75 -11.53
N ILE A 233 -15.97 -12.90 -12.35
CA ILE A 233 -16.05 -11.46 -12.15
C ILE A 233 -17.50 -11.05 -12.33
N ASP A 234 -18.04 -10.40 -11.31
CA ASP A 234 -19.34 -9.74 -11.36
C ASP A 234 -19.11 -8.24 -11.42
N PHE A 235 -19.32 -7.64 -12.59
CA PHE A 235 -19.32 -6.19 -12.73
C PHE A 235 -20.67 -5.62 -12.34
N ILE A 236 -20.63 -4.51 -11.61
CA ILE A 236 -21.84 -3.85 -11.08
C ILE A 236 -21.77 -2.37 -11.48
N GLN A 237 -22.86 -1.89 -12.08
CA GLN A 237 -23.04 -0.50 -12.42
C GLN A 237 -24.44 -0.04 -11.98
N ASN A 238 -24.53 1.02 -11.21
CA ASN A 238 -25.78 1.55 -10.67
C ASN A 238 -26.61 0.43 -9.98
N LYS A 239 -25.96 -0.39 -9.15
CA LYS A 239 -26.54 -1.53 -8.42
C LYS A 239 -27.16 -2.60 -9.33
N LYS A 240 -26.67 -2.76 -10.53
CA LYS A 240 -27.11 -3.80 -11.47
C LYS A 240 -25.90 -4.55 -12.01
N MET A 241 -26.05 -5.88 -12.08
CA MET A 241 -25.07 -6.71 -12.77
C MET A 241 -24.99 -6.34 -14.23
N VAL A 242 -23.79 -6.18 -14.75
CA VAL A 242 -23.52 -5.93 -16.16
C VAL A 242 -22.59 -6.99 -16.73
N SER A 243 -22.72 -7.26 -18.02
CA SER A 243 -21.91 -8.32 -18.67
C SER A 243 -20.43 -7.98 -18.66
N ALA A 244 -19.58 -8.97 -18.42
CA ALA A 244 -18.14 -8.87 -18.56
C ALA A 244 -17.72 -8.66 -20.02
N GLY A 245 -16.48 -8.13 -20.23
CA GLY A 245 -15.84 -8.04 -21.54
C GLY A 245 -15.98 -6.70 -22.24
N VAL A 246 -16.48 -5.68 -21.54
CA VAL A 246 -16.49 -4.28 -22.00
C VAL A 246 -15.92 -3.39 -20.91
N LYS A 247 -15.24 -2.33 -21.31
CA LYS A 247 -14.85 -1.24 -20.42
C LYS A 247 -16.13 -0.55 -19.92
N LEU A 248 -16.31 -0.49 -18.61
CA LEU A 248 -17.40 0.23 -17.99
C LEU A 248 -17.01 1.69 -17.77
N ILE A 249 -17.94 2.58 -17.99
CA ILE A 249 -17.79 4.02 -17.73
C ILE A 249 -19.04 4.49 -16.97
N GLY A 250 -18.84 5.19 -15.86
CA GLY A 250 -19.96 5.68 -15.03
C GLY A 250 -19.46 6.37 -13.78
N THR A 251 -20.32 6.51 -12.79
CA THR A 251 -20.01 7.13 -11.49
C THR A 251 -20.23 6.18 -10.32
N ASP A 252 -20.96 5.09 -10.53
CA ASP A 252 -21.26 4.05 -9.54
C ASP A 252 -20.86 2.70 -10.14
N LEU A 253 -19.58 2.35 -10.00
CA LEU A 253 -18.97 1.16 -10.59
C LEU A 253 -18.29 0.33 -9.50
N GLN A 254 -18.56 -0.98 -9.50
CA GLN A 254 -17.87 -1.96 -8.68
C GLN A 254 -17.55 -3.23 -9.50
N ALA A 255 -16.56 -3.99 -9.03
CA ALA A 255 -16.29 -5.34 -9.48
C ALA A 255 -16.14 -6.28 -8.28
N CYS A 256 -16.85 -7.40 -8.28
CA CYS A 256 -16.64 -8.48 -7.33
C CYS A 256 -15.84 -9.59 -8.01
N LEU A 257 -14.60 -9.79 -7.55
CA LEU A 257 -13.62 -10.71 -8.11
C LEU A 257 -13.58 -11.96 -7.23
N SER A 258 -13.92 -13.13 -7.76
CA SER A 258 -13.88 -14.40 -7.03
C SER A 258 -12.63 -15.21 -7.37
N PHE A 259 -12.05 -15.88 -6.36
CA PHE A 259 -10.80 -16.61 -6.47
C PHE A 259 -10.93 -18.05 -5.96
N ASP A 260 -10.07 -18.94 -6.45
CA ASP A 260 -9.92 -20.28 -5.89
C ASP A 260 -9.29 -20.23 -4.49
N ASN A 261 -10.03 -20.71 -3.49
CA ASN A 261 -9.61 -20.83 -2.10
C ASN A 261 -9.57 -22.29 -1.61
N SER A 262 -9.50 -23.26 -2.53
CA SER A 262 -9.52 -24.69 -2.18
C SER A 262 -8.33 -25.13 -1.34
N ASN A 263 -7.16 -24.49 -1.51
CA ASN A 263 -5.92 -24.78 -0.79
C ASN A 263 -5.65 -23.85 0.41
N GLY A 264 -6.49 -22.82 0.65
CA GLY A 264 -6.32 -21.85 1.73
C GLY A 264 -5.12 -20.90 1.58
N GLU A 265 -4.48 -20.90 0.40
CA GLU A 265 -3.39 -19.96 0.15
C GLU A 265 -3.91 -18.52 -0.01
N PRO A 266 -3.21 -17.52 0.53
CA PRO A 266 -3.62 -16.14 0.42
C PRO A 266 -3.80 -15.67 -1.04
N VAL A 267 -4.70 -14.73 -1.24
CA VAL A 267 -4.77 -13.92 -2.46
C VAL A 267 -3.94 -12.66 -2.21
N ILE A 268 -2.94 -12.44 -3.05
CA ILE A 268 -2.14 -11.21 -3.03
C ILE A 268 -2.59 -10.33 -4.17
N ALA A 269 -2.89 -9.07 -3.89
CA ALA A 269 -3.12 -8.03 -4.87
C ALA A 269 -2.00 -7.00 -4.80
N LYS A 270 -1.55 -6.50 -5.95
CA LYS A 270 -0.67 -5.34 -6.07
C LYS A 270 -1.32 -4.31 -6.97
N VAL A 271 -1.35 -3.07 -6.51
CA VAL A 271 -2.10 -1.98 -7.13
C VAL A 271 -1.19 -0.80 -7.37
N GLY A 272 -0.82 -0.55 -8.62
CA GLY A 272 -0.08 0.65 -9.01
C GLY A 272 -1.02 1.81 -9.25
N LEU A 273 -0.65 3.00 -8.79
CA LEU A 273 -1.38 4.24 -8.98
C LEU A 273 -0.62 5.24 -9.83
N SER A 274 -1.35 6.12 -10.50
CA SER A 274 -0.84 7.32 -11.17
C SER A 274 -1.93 8.38 -11.26
N ILE A 275 -1.54 9.65 -11.16
CA ILE A 275 -2.46 10.77 -11.45
C ILE A 275 -2.40 11.21 -12.92
N VAL A 276 -1.58 10.56 -13.73
CA VAL A 276 -1.32 10.90 -15.14
C VAL A 276 -2.10 10.00 -16.09
N SER A 277 -1.88 8.68 -16.02
CA SER A 277 -2.51 7.71 -16.91
C SER A 277 -2.44 6.27 -16.38
N GLU A 278 -3.27 5.37 -16.94
CA GLU A 278 -3.19 3.93 -16.68
C GLU A 278 -1.83 3.35 -17.08
N LYS A 279 -1.26 3.81 -18.21
CA LYS A 279 0.09 3.40 -18.65
C LYS A 279 1.12 3.71 -17.56
N ASN A 280 1.05 4.88 -16.95
CA ASN A 280 1.98 5.28 -15.90
C ASN A 280 1.74 4.49 -14.61
N ALA A 281 0.48 4.21 -14.25
CA ALA A 281 0.16 3.35 -13.11
C ALA A 281 0.77 1.95 -13.28
N ARG A 282 0.76 1.41 -14.51
CA ARG A 282 1.41 0.15 -14.86
C ARG A 282 2.93 0.24 -14.75
N GLU A 283 3.53 1.29 -15.31
CA GLU A 283 4.98 1.51 -15.26
C GLU A 283 5.48 1.66 -13.82
N ASN A 284 4.74 2.39 -12.98
CA ASN A 284 4.99 2.50 -11.55
C ASN A 284 4.97 1.12 -10.87
N LEU A 285 3.91 0.34 -11.09
CA LEU A 285 3.73 -0.98 -10.51
C LEU A 285 4.84 -1.96 -10.91
N GLU A 286 5.14 -2.05 -12.21
CA GLU A 286 6.13 -2.98 -12.75
C GLU A 286 7.57 -2.61 -12.37
N THR A 287 7.83 -1.31 -12.17
CA THR A 287 9.14 -0.82 -11.72
C THR A 287 9.38 -1.10 -10.24
N GLU A 288 8.37 -0.94 -9.40
CA GLU A 288 8.54 -0.98 -7.95
C GLU A 288 8.21 -2.34 -7.31
N VAL A 289 7.33 -3.15 -7.95
CA VAL A 289 6.88 -4.43 -7.39
C VAL A 289 7.10 -5.58 -8.36
N ILE A 290 8.19 -6.30 -8.18
CA ILE A 290 8.50 -7.50 -8.97
C ILE A 290 7.83 -8.72 -8.33
N GLY A 291 6.97 -9.41 -9.11
CA GLY A 291 6.25 -10.61 -8.63
C GLY A 291 5.21 -10.27 -7.56
N PHE A 292 5.00 -11.21 -6.61
CA PHE A 292 4.00 -11.13 -5.55
C PHE A 292 4.61 -11.41 -4.16
N ASP A 293 5.88 -11.06 -3.94
CA ASP A 293 6.55 -11.21 -2.65
C ASP A 293 6.18 -10.06 -1.70
N PHE A 294 5.10 -10.27 -0.95
CA PHE A 294 4.59 -9.31 0.02
C PHE A 294 5.60 -8.99 1.12
N ASP A 295 6.32 -10.00 1.61
CA ASP A 295 7.23 -9.83 2.75
C ASP A 295 8.51 -9.07 2.33
N ALA A 296 8.95 -9.22 1.08
CA ALA A 296 10.03 -8.41 0.52
C ALA A 296 9.64 -6.92 0.43
N VAL A 297 8.41 -6.60 -0.04
CA VAL A 297 7.93 -5.22 -0.09
C VAL A 297 7.75 -4.63 1.31
N ARG A 298 7.18 -5.40 2.26
CA ARG A 298 7.07 -4.99 3.67
C ARG A 298 8.44 -4.65 4.27
N SER A 299 9.44 -5.50 4.03
CA SER A 299 10.80 -5.29 4.52
C SER A 299 11.45 -4.04 3.90
N ALA A 300 11.19 -3.78 2.61
CA ALA A 300 11.68 -2.59 1.93
C ALA A 300 11.02 -1.30 2.47
N ALA A 301 9.70 -1.32 2.71
CA ALA A 301 8.97 -0.20 3.31
C ALA A 301 9.51 0.13 4.72
N ARG A 302 9.69 -0.90 5.57
CA ARG A 302 10.31 -0.71 6.88
C ARG A 302 11.72 -0.11 6.78
N SER A 303 12.55 -0.61 5.84
CA SER A 303 13.91 -0.10 5.64
C SER A 303 13.93 1.35 5.16
N ALA A 304 12.98 1.75 4.33
CA ALA A 304 12.83 3.15 3.91
C ALA A 304 12.52 4.08 5.10
N TRP A 305 11.64 3.64 6.00
CA TRP A 305 11.34 4.36 7.25
C TRP A 305 12.53 4.39 8.20
N GLU A 306 13.23 3.27 8.38
CA GLU A 306 14.44 3.23 9.20
C GLU A 306 15.48 4.25 8.71
N GLN A 307 15.72 4.30 7.40
CA GLN A 307 16.63 5.27 6.80
C GLN A 307 16.19 6.71 7.05
N ALA A 308 14.90 7.01 6.89
CA ALA A 308 14.37 8.36 7.06
C ALA A 308 14.43 8.82 8.52
N LEU A 309 14.00 7.97 9.45
CA LEU A 309 13.94 8.26 10.88
C LEU A 309 15.34 8.32 11.52
N SER A 310 16.32 7.61 10.99
CA SER A 310 17.72 7.67 11.44
C SER A 310 18.42 9.00 11.15
N ALA A 311 17.76 9.95 10.47
CA ALA A 311 18.29 11.30 10.28
C ALA A 311 18.47 12.05 11.62
N ILE A 312 17.71 11.69 12.66
CA ILE A 312 17.82 12.24 14.01
C ILE A 312 17.80 11.08 14.99
N THR A 313 18.88 10.92 15.76
CA THR A 313 18.95 9.94 16.85
C THR A 313 18.72 10.65 18.17
N VAL A 314 17.78 10.14 18.97
CA VAL A 314 17.46 10.63 20.30
C VAL A 314 17.69 9.52 21.33
N GLU A 315 18.40 9.85 22.39
CA GLU A 315 18.59 8.97 23.54
C GLU A 315 17.69 9.42 24.69
N GLY A 316 17.02 8.48 25.34
CA GLY A 316 16.15 8.73 26.48
C GLY A 316 15.79 7.46 27.20
N SER A 317 15.50 7.58 28.51
CA SER A 317 15.09 6.46 29.36
C SER A 317 13.57 6.21 29.35
N ASN A 318 12.78 7.17 28.84
CA ASN A 318 11.33 7.08 28.77
C ASN A 318 10.91 6.62 27.38
N THR A 319 10.39 5.40 27.27
CA THR A 319 9.94 4.80 26.03
C THR A 319 8.77 5.57 25.38
N ASP A 320 7.89 6.15 26.17
CA ASP A 320 6.74 6.90 25.63
C ASP A 320 7.18 8.22 24.98
N ASP A 321 8.20 8.89 25.54
CA ASP A 321 8.79 10.08 24.92
C ASP A 321 9.47 9.74 23.58
N LEU A 322 10.16 8.59 23.50
CA LEU A 322 10.76 8.11 22.25
C LEU A 322 9.70 7.75 21.22
N LYS A 323 8.61 7.07 21.61
CA LYS A 323 7.46 6.81 20.75
C LYS A 323 6.85 8.09 20.22
N ASN A 324 6.57 9.06 21.08
CA ASN A 324 6.01 10.35 20.69
C ASN A 324 6.94 11.08 19.72
N PHE A 325 8.24 11.09 19.99
CA PHE A 325 9.22 11.76 19.12
C PHE A 325 9.28 11.12 17.74
N TYR A 326 9.51 9.80 17.66
CA TYR A 326 9.66 9.12 16.37
C TYR A 326 8.34 9.02 15.60
N THR A 327 7.19 8.94 16.29
CA THR A 327 5.88 9.01 15.63
C THR A 327 5.60 10.40 15.07
N ALA A 328 5.99 11.47 15.78
CA ALA A 328 5.90 12.84 15.24
C ALA A 328 6.80 13.03 14.01
N MET A 329 8.03 12.49 14.02
CA MET A 329 8.89 12.47 12.82
C MET A 329 8.24 11.69 11.68
N TYR A 330 7.67 10.50 11.96
CA TYR A 330 6.94 9.70 10.98
C TYR A 330 5.80 10.52 10.34
N HIS A 331 4.93 11.13 11.13
CA HIS A 331 3.83 11.95 10.63
C HIS A 331 4.30 13.13 9.78
N SER A 332 5.44 13.76 10.14
CA SER A 332 6.00 14.88 9.35
C SER A 332 6.53 14.46 7.97
N MET A 333 6.68 13.15 7.71
CA MET A 333 7.17 12.61 6.43
C MET A 333 6.06 11.84 5.66
N VAL A 334 4.83 11.82 6.17
CA VAL A 334 3.68 11.27 5.43
C VAL A 334 3.24 12.24 4.33
N VAL A 335 3.33 13.53 4.58
CA VAL A 335 3.00 14.63 3.65
C VAL A 335 4.23 15.56 3.56
N PRO A 336 4.54 16.16 2.38
CA PRO A 336 3.84 16.10 1.10
C PRO A 336 4.07 14.78 0.35
N ASN A 337 3.09 14.39 -0.48
CA ASN A 337 3.14 13.14 -1.24
C ASN A 337 3.81 13.33 -2.60
N ALA A 338 4.52 12.32 -3.09
CA ALA A 338 4.99 12.28 -4.47
C ALA A 338 3.78 12.30 -5.42
N VAL A 339 3.81 13.18 -6.41
CA VAL A 339 2.77 13.30 -7.45
C VAL A 339 3.33 13.14 -8.85
N SER A 340 4.62 12.84 -8.99
CA SER A 340 5.24 12.45 -10.25
C SER A 340 5.45 10.95 -10.30
N ASP A 341 5.23 10.35 -11.45
CA ASP A 341 5.46 8.93 -11.70
C ASP A 341 6.95 8.60 -11.83
N VAL A 342 7.30 7.31 -11.86
CA VAL A 342 8.70 6.83 -11.97
C VAL A 342 9.40 7.32 -13.24
N ASN A 343 8.66 7.59 -14.30
CA ASN A 343 9.16 8.16 -15.54
C ASN A 343 9.34 9.71 -15.51
N GLY A 344 8.93 10.35 -14.39
CA GLY A 344 9.01 11.80 -14.16
C GLY A 344 7.85 12.59 -14.74
N GLU A 345 6.83 11.96 -15.29
CA GLU A 345 5.59 12.65 -15.69
C GLU A 345 4.77 13.01 -14.46
N TYR A 346 4.07 14.15 -14.50
CA TYR A 346 3.17 14.60 -13.44
C TYR A 346 2.09 15.52 -14.00
N ARG A 347 0.95 15.60 -13.33
CA ARG A 347 -0.16 16.50 -13.70
C ARG A 347 0.02 17.86 -13.05
N ARG A 348 0.04 18.92 -13.85
CA ARG A 348 0.13 20.32 -13.39
C ARG A 348 -1.23 20.83 -12.92
N HIS A 349 -1.25 21.94 -12.20
CA HIS A 349 -2.50 22.60 -11.77
C HIS A 349 -3.43 23.00 -12.94
N ASN A 350 -2.88 23.29 -14.12
CA ASN A 350 -3.68 23.57 -15.33
C ASN A 350 -4.10 22.29 -16.07
N MET A 351 -3.97 21.12 -15.46
CA MET A 351 -4.29 19.80 -15.98
C MET A 351 -3.38 19.28 -17.10
N GLU A 352 -2.41 20.05 -17.58
CA GLU A 352 -1.40 19.58 -18.53
C GLU A 352 -0.43 18.59 -17.87
N ILE A 353 0.07 17.66 -18.68
CA ILE A 353 1.12 16.75 -18.23
C ILE A 353 2.48 17.44 -18.37
N GLY A 354 3.22 17.48 -17.30
CA GLY A 354 4.59 17.96 -17.23
C GLY A 354 5.58 16.80 -17.19
N GLN A 355 6.84 17.10 -17.50
CA GLN A 355 7.96 16.16 -17.45
C GLN A 355 9.07 16.76 -16.59
N LEU A 356 9.52 15.98 -15.59
CA LEU A 356 10.66 16.35 -14.76
C LEU A 356 11.98 15.88 -15.36
N PRO A 357 13.09 16.55 -15.05
CA PRO A 357 14.43 16.01 -15.29
C PRO A 357 14.62 14.68 -14.53
N LYS A 358 15.42 13.78 -15.11
CA LYS A 358 15.71 12.47 -14.51
C LYS A 358 16.15 12.58 -13.04
N GLY A 359 15.54 11.79 -12.18
CA GLY A 359 15.86 11.72 -10.76
C GLY A 359 15.30 12.87 -9.91
N LYS A 360 14.39 13.67 -10.46
CA LYS A 360 13.59 14.63 -9.72
C LYS A 360 12.21 14.10 -9.43
N VAL A 361 11.67 14.51 -8.29
CA VAL A 361 10.31 14.17 -7.83
C VAL A 361 9.53 15.46 -7.64
N GLN A 362 8.29 15.47 -8.13
CA GLN A 362 7.33 16.53 -7.81
C GLN A 362 6.51 16.06 -6.60
N TYR A 363 6.41 16.94 -5.62
CA TYR A 363 5.57 16.69 -4.44
C TYR A 363 4.28 17.51 -4.50
N SER A 364 3.25 17.02 -3.83
CA SER A 364 1.97 17.69 -3.67
C SER A 364 2.12 18.98 -2.87
N THR A 365 1.19 19.91 -3.10
CA THR A 365 1.04 21.12 -2.30
C THR A 365 -0.44 21.33 -2.08
N PHE A 366 -0.99 20.76 -1.01
CA PHE A 366 -2.40 20.96 -0.65
C PHE A 366 -2.61 22.38 -0.14
N SER A 367 -1.77 22.82 0.81
CA SER A 367 -1.69 24.21 1.22
C SER A 367 -0.29 24.54 1.73
N LEU A 368 0.12 25.82 1.70
CA LEU A 368 1.39 26.24 2.30
C LEU A 368 1.38 26.11 3.83
N TRP A 369 0.20 26.12 4.44
CA TRP A 369 0.05 25.89 5.86
C TRP A 369 0.47 24.48 6.25
N ASP A 370 0.04 23.47 5.50
CA ASP A 370 0.31 22.05 5.80
C ASP A 370 1.74 21.63 5.45
N THR A 371 2.49 22.46 4.69
CA THR A 371 3.87 22.18 4.31
C THR A 371 4.90 22.83 5.24
N PHE A 372 4.46 23.60 6.22
CA PHE A 372 5.35 24.21 7.21
C PHE A 372 5.85 23.15 8.18
#